data_343b6b715c505f464f737a459e73211e
#
_entry.id   343b6b715c505f464f737a459e73211e
#
_cell.length_a   1.000
_cell.length_b   1.000
_cell.length_c   1.000
_cell.angle_alpha   90.00
_cell.angle_beta   90.00
_cell.angle_gamma   90.00
#
_symmetry.space_group_name_H-M   'P 1'
#
loop_
_entity.id
_entity.type
_entity.pdbx_description
1 polymer ?
#
loop_
_entity_poly.entity_id
_entity_poly.type
_entity_poly.pdbx_seq_one_letter_code
_entity_poly.pdbx_strand_id
1 'polypeptide(L)'
;MSTVPTLPGITSQMVQTDRLNVHVLSCGPEEGTAVLFVHGNVSSATYWEETMLALPDGYRGLAVDLRGYGDTEALPINGATGMADFAADVRSVVETLGVGKHHIVGHSMGGGVVMLYAINHAADLLSITLVDPVSPYGYGGSKGANGAMVYDDGAPSGINPEFVTLLASGERGLENPMSPRNVLRGFYVKPPFIPAREDALVESMLTTKIGDDHYPGNAVPSTNWPGAAPGDKGVLPAFNRKYFDASGLANIDPKPPILWVRGADDLIVSDYAMFDLAALGHMGAVPGWPGDEECPPQPMLAQTRAVLDNFTANGGSYQEVVIEDAGHSPYLEKPAAFNAAFHKHLNG
;
A
#
# COMPACT_ATOMS: atom_id res chain seq x y z
N MET A 1 14.88 -1.14 -19.41
CA MET A 1 15.25 0.12 -18.73
C MET A 1 13.98 0.67 -18.14
N SER A 2 14.03 1.19 -16.95
CA SER A 2 12.84 1.76 -16.28
C SER A 2 12.25 2.92 -17.11
N THR A 3 10.92 2.98 -17.20
CA THR A 3 10.18 4.10 -17.79
C THR A 3 10.47 5.40 -17.02
N VAL A 4 10.59 5.31 -15.70
CA VAL A 4 10.98 6.44 -14.83
C VAL A 4 12.50 6.38 -14.60
N PRO A 5 13.26 7.47 -14.83
CA PRO A 5 14.70 7.49 -14.58
C PRO A 5 15.04 7.22 -13.11
N THR A 6 15.94 6.26 -12.87
CA THR A 6 16.38 5.88 -11.53
C THR A 6 17.47 6.81 -10.99
N LEU A 7 17.59 6.89 -9.67
CA LEU A 7 18.71 7.57 -9.01
C LEU A 7 20.05 6.85 -9.26
N PRO A 8 21.17 7.59 -9.28
CA PRO A 8 22.49 6.97 -9.30
C PRO A 8 22.67 6.00 -8.12
N GLY A 9 23.13 4.80 -8.39
CA GLY A 9 23.26 3.72 -7.39
C GLY A 9 22.08 2.73 -7.39
N ILE A 10 21.00 3.04 -8.10
CA ILE A 10 19.89 2.12 -8.33
C ILE A 10 20.08 1.41 -9.67
N THR A 11 19.94 0.10 -9.67
CA THR A 11 19.89 -0.75 -10.86
C THR A 11 18.47 -1.16 -11.16
N SER A 12 18.04 -1.06 -12.40
CA SER A 12 16.71 -1.45 -12.90
C SER A 12 16.85 -2.71 -13.77
N GLN A 13 16.02 -3.73 -13.49
CA GLN A 13 16.01 -4.97 -14.28
C GLN A 13 14.61 -5.57 -14.37
N MET A 14 14.37 -6.32 -15.45
CA MET A 14 13.20 -7.20 -15.56
C MET A 14 13.57 -8.60 -15.09
N VAL A 15 12.73 -9.17 -14.22
CA VAL A 15 12.88 -10.52 -13.68
C VAL A 15 11.74 -11.37 -14.23
N GLN A 16 12.06 -12.33 -15.10
CA GLN A 16 11.08 -13.30 -15.60
C GLN A 16 10.86 -14.35 -14.52
N THR A 17 9.68 -14.33 -13.91
CA THR A 17 9.26 -15.35 -12.96
C THR A 17 8.38 -16.40 -13.63
N ASP A 18 7.93 -17.41 -12.89
CA ASP A 18 6.95 -18.38 -13.34
C ASP A 18 5.52 -17.81 -13.45
N ARG A 19 5.28 -16.62 -12.86
CA ARG A 19 3.98 -15.98 -12.84
C ARG A 19 3.85 -14.83 -13.85
N LEU A 20 4.85 -13.95 -13.94
CA LEU A 20 4.86 -12.79 -14.82
C LEU A 20 6.25 -12.20 -14.94
N ASN A 21 6.42 -11.24 -15.84
CA ASN A 21 7.65 -10.47 -15.97
C ASN A 21 7.60 -9.25 -15.05
N VAL A 22 8.43 -9.24 -14.00
CA VAL A 22 8.41 -8.23 -12.93
C VAL A 22 9.58 -7.27 -13.06
N HIS A 23 9.30 -5.98 -12.98
CA HIS A 23 10.33 -4.96 -12.87
C HIS A 23 10.80 -4.84 -11.41
N VAL A 24 12.10 -4.83 -11.23
CA VAL A 24 12.76 -4.77 -9.92
C VAL A 24 13.86 -3.71 -9.93
N LEU A 25 13.82 -2.82 -8.95
CA LEU A 25 14.92 -1.93 -8.62
C LEU A 25 15.79 -2.58 -7.54
N SER A 26 17.11 -2.42 -7.66
CA SER A 26 18.05 -2.96 -6.68
C SER A 26 19.20 -2.00 -6.37
N CYS A 27 19.73 -2.08 -5.14
CA CYS A 27 20.95 -1.39 -4.72
C CYS A 27 21.66 -2.17 -3.61
N GLY A 28 22.90 -1.77 -3.30
CA GLY A 28 23.72 -2.40 -2.29
C GLY A 28 24.42 -3.68 -2.77
N PRO A 29 25.18 -4.37 -1.89
CA PRO A 29 25.95 -5.55 -2.26
C PRO A 29 25.03 -6.74 -2.54
N GLU A 30 25.40 -7.55 -3.54
CA GLU A 30 24.61 -8.71 -3.96
C GLU A 30 24.41 -9.73 -2.83
N GLU A 31 25.44 -9.95 -2.02
CA GLU A 31 25.44 -10.86 -0.87
C GLU A 31 24.87 -10.21 0.42
N GLY A 32 24.41 -8.97 0.35
CA GLY A 32 23.84 -8.26 1.50
C GLY A 32 22.53 -8.86 1.98
N THR A 33 22.21 -8.65 3.25
CA THR A 33 20.90 -9.03 3.80
C THR A 33 19.79 -8.29 3.04
N ALA A 34 18.89 -9.03 2.40
CA ALA A 34 17.89 -8.43 1.55
C ALA A 34 16.81 -7.70 2.37
N VAL A 35 16.43 -6.53 1.87
CA VAL A 35 15.27 -5.75 2.29
C VAL A 35 14.36 -5.58 1.07
N LEU A 36 13.20 -6.22 1.10
CA LEU A 36 12.23 -6.21 0.02
C LEU A 36 11.18 -5.13 0.25
N PHE A 37 11.02 -4.23 -0.71
CA PHE A 37 10.10 -3.09 -0.64
C PHE A 37 8.91 -3.27 -1.59
N VAL A 38 7.70 -3.10 -1.06
CA VAL A 38 6.43 -3.20 -1.79
C VAL A 38 5.71 -1.86 -1.72
N HIS A 39 5.46 -1.25 -2.88
CA HIS A 39 4.83 0.06 -2.98
C HIS A 39 3.32 0.04 -2.79
N GLY A 40 2.72 1.23 -2.62
CA GLY A 40 1.29 1.44 -2.47
C GLY A 40 0.50 1.50 -3.78
N ASN A 41 -0.79 1.84 -3.68
CA ASN A 41 -1.63 2.09 -4.84
C ASN A 41 -1.19 3.36 -5.58
N VAL A 42 -1.37 3.41 -6.89
CA VAL A 42 -1.01 4.55 -7.77
C VAL A 42 0.42 5.05 -7.48
N SER A 43 1.37 4.13 -7.45
CA SER A 43 2.80 4.37 -7.28
C SER A 43 3.60 3.20 -7.87
N SER A 44 4.92 3.21 -7.74
CA SER A 44 5.80 2.12 -8.18
C SER A 44 7.02 2.01 -7.25
N ALA A 45 7.94 1.11 -7.55
CA ALA A 45 9.22 0.95 -6.85
C ALA A 45 10.03 2.25 -6.74
N THR A 46 9.81 3.21 -7.66
CA THR A 46 10.44 4.55 -7.66
C THR A 46 10.27 5.30 -6.34
N TYR A 47 9.15 5.08 -5.63
CA TYR A 47 8.90 5.70 -4.33
C TYR A 47 9.88 5.26 -3.24
N TRP A 48 10.54 4.12 -3.42
CA TRP A 48 11.47 3.56 -2.45
C TRP A 48 12.95 3.87 -2.69
N GLU A 49 13.31 4.46 -3.83
CA GLU A 49 14.71 4.63 -4.22
C GLU A 49 15.56 5.37 -3.17
N GLU A 50 15.05 6.50 -2.60
CA GLU A 50 15.78 7.27 -1.59
C GLU A 50 15.94 6.47 -0.29
N THR A 51 14.91 5.71 0.12
CA THR A 51 14.99 4.83 1.29
C THR A 51 15.95 3.67 1.06
N MET A 52 15.95 3.07 -0.13
CA MET A 52 16.87 2.00 -0.51
C MET A 52 18.32 2.46 -0.47
N LEU A 53 18.61 3.65 -1.01
CA LEU A 53 19.96 4.23 -1.01
C LEU A 53 20.42 4.66 0.40
N ALA A 54 19.50 4.85 1.33
CA ALA A 54 19.78 5.16 2.72
C ALA A 54 19.98 3.92 3.61
N LEU A 55 19.84 2.70 3.08
CA LEU A 55 20.06 1.48 3.86
C LEU A 55 21.47 1.44 4.44
N PRO A 56 21.68 0.90 5.65
CA PRO A 56 22.99 0.73 6.23
C PRO A 56 23.87 -0.21 5.39
N ASP A 57 25.19 -0.12 5.58
CA ASP A 57 26.14 -1.03 4.94
C ASP A 57 25.78 -2.49 5.24
N GLY A 58 25.94 -3.36 4.25
CA GLY A 58 25.66 -4.79 4.35
C GLY A 58 24.22 -5.19 4.03
N TYR A 59 23.33 -4.22 3.77
CA TYR A 59 21.99 -4.51 3.27
C TYR A 59 21.89 -4.38 1.74
N ARG A 60 21.03 -5.19 1.15
CA ARG A 60 20.65 -5.15 -0.26
C ARG A 60 19.19 -4.73 -0.38
N GLY A 61 18.92 -3.56 -0.98
CA GLY A 61 17.55 -3.13 -1.28
C GLY A 61 17.02 -3.78 -2.56
N LEU A 62 15.79 -4.29 -2.52
CA LEU A 62 15.04 -4.81 -3.67
C LEU A 62 13.64 -4.21 -3.62
N ALA A 63 13.25 -3.41 -4.62
CA ALA A 63 11.90 -2.87 -4.72
C ALA A 63 11.22 -3.40 -5.98
N VAL A 64 10.02 -3.96 -5.83
CA VAL A 64 9.26 -4.57 -6.93
C VAL A 64 8.15 -3.63 -7.39
N ASP A 65 7.90 -3.55 -8.69
CA ASP A 65 6.64 -3.02 -9.20
C ASP A 65 5.59 -4.13 -9.17
N LEU A 66 4.44 -3.86 -8.57
CA LEU A 66 3.30 -4.79 -8.58
C LEU A 66 2.68 -4.87 -9.98
N ARG A 67 1.98 -5.98 -10.30
CA ARG A 67 1.28 -6.13 -11.58
C ARG A 67 0.36 -4.94 -11.86
N GLY A 68 0.43 -4.38 -13.08
CA GLY A 68 -0.35 -3.21 -13.47
C GLY A 68 0.21 -1.87 -12.99
N TYR A 69 1.40 -1.85 -12.42
CA TYR A 69 2.14 -0.66 -12.00
C TYR A 69 3.56 -0.67 -12.55
N GLY A 70 4.15 0.51 -12.64
CA GLY A 70 5.54 0.65 -13.10
C GLY A 70 5.77 0.02 -14.46
N ASP A 71 6.84 -0.74 -14.56
CA ASP A 71 7.23 -1.47 -15.77
C ASP A 71 6.90 -2.97 -15.70
N THR A 72 6.22 -3.43 -14.63
CA THR A 72 5.77 -4.82 -14.50
C THR A 72 4.63 -5.14 -15.45
N GLU A 73 4.60 -6.38 -15.92
CA GLU A 73 3.56 -6.89 -16.79
C GLU A 73 2.15 -6.65 -16.23
N ALA A 74 1.28 -6.07 -17.05
CA ALA A 74 -0.07 -5.71 -16.65
C ALA A 74 -1.05 -6.89 -16.84
N LEU A 75 -0.96 -7.91 -15.99
CA LEU A 75 -1.96 -8.95 -15.96
C LEU A 75 -3.25 -8.47 -15.29
N PRO A 76 -4.42 -8.98 -15.70
CA PRO A 76 -5.70 -8.67 -15.06
C PRO A 76 -5.68 -8.96 -13.55
N ILE A 77 -6.36 -8.12 -12.79
CA ILE A 77 -6.50 -8.24 -11.33
C ILE A 77 -7.91 -8.73 -11.02
N ASN A 78 -7.99 -9.89 -10.40
CA ASN A 78 -9.26 -10.44 -9.93
C ASN A 78 -9.62 -9.85 -8.57
N GLY A 79 -10.85 -9.42 -8.37
CA GLY A 79 -11.28 -8.83 -7.10
C GLY A 79 -11.11 -9.78 -5.91
N ALA A 80 -11.44 -11.07 -6.09
CA ALA A 80 -11.40 -12.03 -4.99
C ALA A 80 -9.98 -12.52 -4.63
N THR A 81 -9.04 -12.51 -5.56
CA THR A 81 -7.67 -13.05 -5.36
C THR A 81 -6.57 -12.02 -5.53
N GLY A 82 -6.88 -10.82 -6.03
CA GLY A 82 -5.87 -9.85 -6.49
C GLY A 82 -4.82 -9.49 -5.44
N MET A 83 -5.20 -9.30 -4.18
CA MET A 83 -4.21 -9.03 -3.12
C MET A 83 -3.34 -10.26 -2.83
N ALA A 84 -3.90 -11.47 -2.88
CA ALA A 84 -3.13 -12.71 -2.76
C ALA A 84 -2.24 -12.94 -3.99
N ASP A 85 -2.71 -12.56 -5.19
CA ASP A 85 -1.91 -12.60 -6.40
C ASP A 85 -0.72 -11.63 -6.34
N PHE A 86 -0.89 -10.41 -5.82
CA PHE A 86 0.24 -9.50 -5.57
C PHE A 86 1.27 -10.12 -4.63
N ALA A 87 0.84 -10.73 -3.53
CA ALA A 87 1.74 -11.39 -2.59
C ALA A 87 2.47 -12.59 -3.24
N ALA A 88 1.78 -13.36 -4.08
CA ALA A 88 2.37 -14.47 -4.82
C ALA A 88 3.34 -14.00 -5.91
N ASP A 89 3.08 -12.86 -6.56
CA ASP A 89 4.01 -12.25 -7.52
C ASP A 89 5.30 -11.79 -6.83
N VAL A 90 5.17 -11.14 -5.67
CA VAL A 90 6.32 -10.77 -4.83
C VAL A 90 7.12 -12.02 -4.42
N ARG A 91 6.44 -13.11 -4.04
CA ARG A 91 7.08 -14.38 -3.71
C ARG A 91 7.84 -14.97 -4.90
N SER A 92 7.28 -14.93 -6.08
CA SER A 92 7.93 -15.46 -7.28
C SER A 92 9.24 -14.73 -7.63
N VAL A 93 9.33 -13.42 -7.33
CA VAL A 93 10.58 -12.66 -7.45
C VAL A 93 11.62 -13.13 -6.44
N VAL A 94 11.23 -13.30 -5.17
CA VAL A 94 12.10 -13.81 -4.11
C VAL A 94 12.69 -15.17 -4.49
N GLU A 95 11.87 -16.07 -4.99
CA GLU A 95 12.30 -17.41 -5.44
C GLU A 95 13.21 -17.36 -6.66
N THR A 96 12.84 -16.59 -7.67
CA THR A 96 13.62 -16.46 -8.92
C THR A 96 15.00 -15.85 -8.68
N LEU A 97 15.10 -14.86 -7.77
CA LEU A 97 16.36 -14.23 -7.41
C LEU A 97 17.15 -15.01 -6.35
N GLY A 98 16.63 -16.13 -5.85
CA GLY A 98 17.28 -16.93 -4.82
C GLY A 98 17.48 -16.19 -3.49
N VAL A 99 16.57 -15.23 -3.18
CA VAL A 99 16.64 -14.46 -1.94
C VAL A 99 16.34 -15.38 -0.76
N GLY A 100 17.24 -15.46 0.19
CA GLY A 100 17.07 -16.23 1.43
C GLY A 100 16.16 -15.51 2.43
N LYS A 101 16.46 -15.65 3.72
CA LYS A 101 15.75 -14.87 4.75
C LYS A 101 15.95 -13.38 4.53
N HIS A 102 14.87 -12.61 4.62
CA HIS A 102 14.86 -11.20 4.27
C HIS A 102 13.94 -10.37 5.18
N HIS A 103 14.18 -9.07 5.19
CA HIS A 103 13.23 -8.10 5.72
C HIS A 103 12.23 -7.71 4.64
N ILE A 104 11.00 -7.40 5.02
CA ILE A 104 9.97 -6.97 4.08
C ILE A 104 9.30 -5.67 4.55
N VAL A 105 9.10 -4.76 3.62
CA VAL A 105 8.54 -3.42 3.87
C VAL A 105 7.37 -3.19 2.92
N GLY A 106 6.23 -2.73 3.43
CA GLY A 106 5.07 -2.42 2.59
C GLY A 106 4.45 -1.08 2.96
N HIS A 107 4.19 -0.26 1.94
CA HIS A 107 3.52 1.03 2.08
C HIS A 107 2.07 0.93 1.61
N SER A 108 1.12 1.46 2.40
CA SER A 108 -0.28 1.59 1.99
C SER A 108 -0.88 0.23 1.56
N MET A 109 -1.39 0.11 0.33
CA MET A 109 -1.82 -1.18 -0.26
C MET A 109 -0.72 -2.24 -0.18
N GLY A 110 0.55 -1.86 -0.43
CA GLY A 110 1.70 -2.76 -0.27
C GLY A 110 1.85 -3.31 1.15
N GLY A 111 1.41 -2.57 2.17
CA GLY A 111 1.31 -3.08 3.54
C GLY A 111 0.33 -4.25 3.65
N GLY A 112 -0.81 -4.19 2.96
CA GLY A 112 -1.75 -5.31 2.85
C GLY A 112 -1.14 -6.52 2.12
N VAL A 113 -0.39 -6.29 1.05
CA VAL A 113 0.36 -7.33 0.33
C VAL A 113 1.38 -8.00 1.26
N VAL A 114 2.12 -7.21 2.03
CA VAL A 114 3.12 -7.71 3.00
C VAL A 114 2.46 -8.52 4.12
N MET A 115 1.29 -8.12 4.61
CA MET A 115 0.55 -8.91 5.60
C MET A 115 0.17 -10.29 5.05
N LEU A 116 -0.35 -10.38 3.81
CA LEU A 116 -0.67 -11.67 3.17
C LEU A 116 0.59 -12.49 2.87
N TYR A 117 1.67 -11.83 2.46
CA TYR A 117 2.97 -12.50 2.30
C TYR A 117 3.43 -13.14 3.61
N ALA A 118 3.37 -12.39 4.72
CA ALA A 118 3.77 -12.87 6.04
C ALA A 118 2.89 -14.03 6.53
N ILE A 119 1.58 -14.00 6.27
CA ILE A 119 0.66 -15.10 6.62
C ILE A 119 1.10 -16.41 5.98
N ASN A 120 1.63 -16.38 4.77
CA ASN A 120 2.00 -17.58 4.03
C ASN A 120 3.49 -17.95 4.14
N HIS A 121 4.38 -16.98 4.45
CA HIS A 121 5.83 -17.14 4.36
C HIS A 121 6.59 -16.55 5.56
N ALA A 122 6.00 -16.54 6.76
CA ALA A 122 6.61 -15.99 7.98
C ALA A 122 8.00 -16.56 8.28
N ALA A 123 8.24 -17.84 7.94
CA ALA A 123 9.51 -18.52 8.19
C ALA A 123 10.72 -17.93 7.43
N ASP A 124 10.45 -17.23 6.33
CA ASP A 124 11.48 -16.60 5.50
C ASP A 124 11.76 -15.15 5.93
N LEU A 125 10.98 -14.60 6.87
CA LEU A 125 11.08 -13.22 7.29
C LEU A 125 11.99 -13.03 8.50
N LEU A 126 12.88 -12.05 8.40
CA LEU A 126 13.68 -11.52 9.51
C LEU A 126 12.90 -10.48 10.30
N SER A 127 12.20 -9.57 9.62
CA SER A 127 11.28 -8.61 10.21
C SER A 127 10.26 -8.11 9.18
N ILE A 128 9.21 -7.46 9.66
CA ILE A 128 8.15 -6.83 8.86
C ILE A 128 8.11 -5.35 9.20
N THR A 129 8.05 -4.49 8.17
CA THR A 129 7.78 -3.05 8.35
C THR A 129 6.52 -2.68 7.58
N LEU A 130 5.55 -2.13 8.28
CA LEU A 130 4.29 -1.64 7.74
C LEU A 130 4.30 -0.10 7.79
N VAL A 131 4.21 0.56 6.63
CA VAL A 131 4.25 2.03 6.53
C VAL A 131 2.89 2.50 6.05
N ASP A 132 2.17 3.23 6.90
CA ASP A 132 0.80 3.67 6.63
C ASP A 132 -0.05 2.60 5.93
N PRO A 133 -0.06 1.35 6.44
CA PRO A 133 -0.62 0.20 5.73
C PRO A 133 -2.13 0.33 5.63
N VAL A 134 -2.71 -0.16 4.53
CA VAL A 134 -4.16 -0.42 4.50
C VAL A 134 -4.54 -1.30 5.69
N SER A 135 -5.74 -1.08 6.25
CA SER A 135 -6.22 -1.91 7.36
C SER A 135 -6.12 -3.41 7.04
N PRO A 136 -5.82 -4.29 8.01
CA PRO A 136 -5.91 -5.74 7.83
C PRO A 136 -7.27 -6.23 7.32
N TYR A 137 -8.29 -5.39 7.42
CA TYR A 137 -9.63 -5.63 6.89
C TYR A 137 -9.92 -4.85 5.60
N GLY A 138 -8.88 -4.41 4.90
CA GLY A 138 -8.98 -3.73 3.63
C GLY A 138 -9.32 -2.25 3.73
N TYR A 139 -9.77 -1.69 2.62
CA TYR A 139 -10.14 -0.30 2.46
C TYR A 139 -11.57 -0.19 1.94
N GLY A 140 -12.45 0.37 2.76
CA GLY A 140 -13.89 0.45 2.49
C GLY A 140 -14.67 -0.79 2.90
N GLY A 141 -15.86 -0.57 3.43
CA GLY A 141 -16.83 -1.62 3.73
C GLY A 141 -16.66 -2.37 5.05
N SER A 142 -15.79 -1.92 5.96
CA SER A 142 -15.65 -2.53 7.29
C SER A 142 -15.92 -1.54 8.41
N LYS A 143 -16.42 -2.05 9.56
CA LYS A 143 -16.72 -1.30 10.77
C LYS A 143 -16.20 -2.01 12.03
N GLY A 144 -15.99 -1.21 13.08
CA GLY A 144 -15.46 -1.69 14.35
C GLY A 144 -14.01 -2.18 14.25
N ALA A 145 -13.36 -2.36 15.39
CA ALA A 145 -11.96 -2.79 15.46
C ALA A 145 -11.72 -4.24 14.96
N ASN A 146 -12.76 -5.06 14.91
CA ASN A 146 -12.74 -6.44 14.42
C ASN A 146 -13.05 -6.56 12.92
N GLY A 147 -13.22 -5.44 12.20
CA GLY A 147 -13.42 -5.42 10.75
C GLY A 147 -14.70 -6.10 10.28
N ALA A 148 -15.79 -6.02 11.04
CA ALA A 148 -17.08 -6.53 10.58
C ALA A 148 -17.51 -5.83 9.29
N MET A 149 -18.11 -6.56 8.36
CA MET A 149 -18.62 -5.95 7.12
C MET A 149 -19.77 -4.98 7.42
N VAL A 150 -19.82 -3.87 6.71
CA VAL A 150 -20.92 -2.90 6.77
C VAL A 150 -22.13 -3.48 6.09
N TYR A 151 -21.97 -4.01 4.88
CA TYR A 151 -23.01 -4.66 4.07
C TYR A 151 -22.49 -5.99 3.53
N ASP A 152 -23.39 -6.96 3.31
CA ASP A 152 -23.04 -8.30 2.82
C ASP A 152 -22.42 -8.28 1.42
N ASP A 153 -22.79 -7.31 0.59
CA ASP A 153 -22.21 -7.10 -0.75
C ASP A 153 -20.99 -6.17 -0.76
N GLY A 154 -20.59 -5.66 0.41
CA GLY A 154 -19.51 -4.69 0.59
C GLY A 154 -19.96 -3.24 0.35
N ALA A 155 -19.16 -2.29 0.80
CA ALA A 155 -19.29 -0.88 0.46
C ALA A 155 -18.05 -0.43 -0.29
N PRO A 156 -18.18 0.33 -1.41
CA PRO A 156 -17.04 0.71 -2.21
C PRO A 156 -16.16 1.74 -1.49
N SER A 157 -14.87 1.74 -1.82
CA SER A 157 -13.97 2.86 -1.50
C SER A 157 -14.35 4.09 -2.33
N GLY A 158 -14.10 5.27 -1.80
CA GLY A 158 -14.24 6.50 -2.54
C GLY A 158 -13.18 6.60 -3.64
N ILE A 159 -13.62 6.94 -4.84
CA ILE A 159 -12.73 7.29 -5.95
C ILE A 159 -13.30 8.50 -6.67
N ASN A 160 -12.43 9.43 -7.02
CA ASN A 160 -12.82 10.52 -7.90
C ASN A 160 -12.62 10.10 -9.36
N PRO A 161 -13.68 9.98 -10.18
CA PRO A 161 -13.57 9.61 -11.59
C PRO A 161 -12.71 10.57 -12.41
N GLU A 162 -12.66 11.86 -12.02
CA GLU A 162 -11.82 12.85 -12.66
C GLU A 162 -10.32 12.55 -12.46
N PHE A 163 -9.93 12.12 -11.26
CA PHE A 163 -8.56 11.67 -11.00
C PHE A 163 -8.16 10.50 -11.93
N VAL A 164 -9.04 9.51 -12.08
CA VAL A 164 -8.81 8.37 -12.99
C VAL A 164 -8.64 8.84 -14.44
N THR A 165 -9.48 9.77 -14.87
CA THR A 165 -9.40 10.35 -16.22
C THR A 165 -8.08 11.10 -16.45
N LEU A 166 -7.63 11.86 -15.44
CA LEU A 166 -6.39 12.63 -15.51
C LEU A 166 -5.15 11.71 -15.46
N LEU A 167 -5.18 10.62 -14.68
CA LEU A 167 -4.15 9.57 -14.74
C LEU A 167 -4.08 8.96 -16.15
N ALA A 168 -5.23 8.57 -16.71
CA ALA A 168 -5.31 7.96 -18.04
C ALA A 168 -4.81 8.88 -19.16
N SER A 169 -5.03 10.19 -19.03
CA SER A 169 -4.57 11.19 -19.99
C SER A 169 -3.11 11.61 -19.82
N GLY A 170 -2.45 11.17 -18.74
CA GLY A 170 -1.08 11.55 -18.44
C GLY A 170 -0.93 12.99 -17.96
N GLU A 171 -1.91 13.54 -17.23
CA GLU A 171 -1.90 14.92 -16.74
C GLU A 171 -0.80 15.12 -15.68
N ARG A 172 0.00 16.18 -15.84
CA ARG A 172 1.16 16.51 -14.99
C ARG A 172 1.09 17.90 -14.35
N GLY A 173 0.12 18.72 -14.77
CA GLY A 173 0.01 20.13 -14.38
C GLY A 173 -0.55 20.32 -12.98
N LEU A 174 -0.76 21.58 -12.61
CA LEU A 174 -1.32 22.02 -11.34
C LEU A 174 -2.69 22.70 -11.49
N GLU A 175 -3.15 22.92 -12.73
CA GLU A 175 -4.39 23.66 -13.03
C GLU A 175 -5.63 22.91 -12.51
N ASN A 176 -5.60 21.58 -12.57
CA ASN A 176 -6.72 20.78 -12.08
C ASN A 176 -6.43 20.27 -10.68
N PRO A 177 -7.30 20.54 -9.69
CA PRO A 177 -7.14 20.06 -8.31
C PRO A 177 -7.01 18.53 -8.17
N MET A 178 -7.57 17.77 -9.12
CA MET A 178 -7.50 16.31 -9.15
C MET A 178 -6.36 15.78 -10.04
N SER A 179 -5.43 16.63 -10.49
CA SER A 179 -4.25 16.13 -11.20
C SER A 179 -3.40 15.21 -10.30
N PRO A 180 -2.69 14.22 -10.85
CA PRO A 180 -1.79 13.37 -10.07
C PRO A 180 -0.82 14.15 -9.20
N ARG A 181 -0.30 15.27 -9.69
CA ARG A 181 0.59 16.17 -8.93
C ARG A 181 -0.10 16.80 -7.72
N ASN A 182 -1.32 17.30 -7.88
CA ASN A 182 -2.06 17.88 -6.78
C ASN A 182 -2.53 16.81 -5.77
N VAL A 183 -2.86 15.61 -6.24
CA VAL A 183 -3.17 14.47 -5.38
C VAL A 183 -1.92 14.03 -4.60
N LEU A 184 -0.75 13.99 -5.24
CA LEU A 184 0.52 13.74 -4.54
C LEU A 184 0.74 14.77 -3.42
N ARG A 185 0.64 16.08 -3.74
CA ARG A 185 0.85 17.18 -2.78
C ARG A 185 -0.18 17.27 -1.67
N GLY A 186 -1.42 16.86 -1.94
CA GLY A 186 -2.54 17.06 -1.01
C GLY A 186 -2.86 15.86 -0.13
N PHE A 187 -2.48 14.65 -0.57
CA PHE A 187 -2.87 13.40 0.10
C PHE A 187 -1.70 12.46 0.36
N TYR A 188 -0.76 12.29 -0.58
CA TYR A 188 0.39 11.39 -0.38
C TYR A 188 1.43 12.00 0.56
N VAL A 189 1.51 13.32 0.57
CA VAL A 189 2.35 14.07 1.52
C VAL A 189 1.52 15.17 2.18
N LYS A 190 1.94 15.61 3.36
CA LYS A 190 1.27 16.69 4.08
C LYS A 190 1.66 18.06 3.50
N PRO A 191 0.70 18.89 3.06
CA PRO A 191 1.00 20.25 2.65
C PRO A 191 1.62 21.09 3.81
N PRO A 192 2.58 21.98 3.55
CA PRO A 192 3.04 22.44 2.25
C PRO A 192 4.29 21.67 1.71
N PHE A 193 4.56 20.47 2.17
CA PHE A 193 5.71 19.70 1.72
C PHE A 193 5.63 19.38 0.21
N ILE A 194 6.74 19.52 -0.49
CA ILE A 194 6.91 19.14 -1.89
C ILE A 194 8.13 18.22 -1.97
N PRO A 195 7.98 16.96 -2.44
CA PRO A 195 9.10 16.06 -2.59
C PRO A 195 10.15 16.60 -3.57
N ALA A 196 11.42 16.45 -3.26
CA ALA A 196 12.51 16.88 -4.15
C ALA A 196 12.46 16.19 -5.53
N ARG A 197 11.93 14.97 -5.57
CA ARG A 197 11.75 14.16 -6.80
C ARG A 197 10.31 14.13 -7.28
N GLU A 198 9.55 15.18 -7.03
CA GLU A 198 8.12 15.24 -7.38
C GLU A 198 7.82 14.78 -8.80
N ASP A 199 8.60 15.23 -9.79
CA ASP A 199 8.38 14.86 -11.20
C ASP A 199 8.52 13.34 -11.41
N ALA A 200 9.51 12.69 -10.81
CA ALA A 200 9.69 11.24 -10.90
C ALA A 200 8.55 10.49 -10.19
N LEU A 201 8.08 11.00 -9.05
CA LEU A 201 6.94 10.41 -8.33
C LEU A 201 5.64 10.55 -9.13
N VAL A 202 5.41 11.69 -9.77
CA VAL A 202 4.27 11.89 -10.68
C VAL A 202 4.36 10.94 -11.88
N GLU A 203 5.53 10.85 -12.54
CA GLU A 203 5.73 9.87 -13.62
C GLU A 203 5.44 8.44 -13.16
N SER A 204 5.89 8.07 -11.95
CA SER A 204 5.58 6.79 -11.32
C SER A 204 4.06 6.57 -11.16
N MET A 205 3.31 7.57 -10.69
CA MET A 205 1.83 7.48 -10.62
C MET A 205 1.22 7.24 -11.99
N LEU A 206 1.74 7.91 -13.04
CA LEU A 206 1.25 7.80 -14.41
C LEU A 206 1.56 6.45 -15.08
N THR A 207 2.42 5.60 -14.50
CA THR A 207 2.63 4.23 -14.97
C THR A 207 1.47 3.29 -14.60
N THR A 208 0.58 3.70 -13.70
CA THR A 208 -0.57 2.90 -13.27
C THR A 208 -1.44 2.52 -14.46
N LYS A 209 -1.67 1.22 -14.65
CA LYS A 209 -2.56 0.74 -15.70
C LYS A 209 -4.00 1.02 -15.34
N ILE A 210 -4.71 1.71 -16.24
CA ILE A 210 -6.11 2.14 -16.03
C ILE A 210 -7.07 1.20 -16.73
N GLY A 211 -8.18 0.86 -16.07
CA GLY A 211 -9.29 0.06 -16.61
C GLY A 211 -9.94 -0.86 -15.60
N ASP A 212 -11.03 -1.51 -16.01
CA ASP A 212 -11.81 -2.40 -15.16
C ASP A 212 -11.00 -3.60 -14.63
N ASP A 213 -10.11 -4.13 -15.45
CA ASP A 213 -9.23 -5.25 -15.05
C ASP A 213 -8.00 -4.79 -14.25
N HIS A 214 -7.82 -3.47 -14.00
CA HIS A 214 -6.66 -2.86 -13.35
C HIS A 214 -7.09 -1.82 -12.30
N TYR A 215 -6.57 -0.59 -12.37
CA TYR A 215 -7.01 0.50 -11.52
C TYR A 215 -8.02 1.40 -12.28
N PRO A 216 -9.14 1.75 -11.71
CA PRO A 216 -9.60 1.46 -10.34
C PRO A 216 -10.21 0.06 -10.17
N GLY A 217 -10.63 -0.59 -11.23
CA GLY A 217 -11.46 -1.77 -11.21
C GLY A 217 -12.93 -1.42 -11.47
N ASN A 218 -13.82 -2.42 -11.28
CA ASN A 218 -15.24 -2.27 -11.55
C ASN A 218 -16.08 -2.16 -10.27
N ALA A 219 -17.26 -1.56 -10.41
CA ALA A 219 -18.30 -1.54 -9.40
C ALA A 219 -19.61 -2.10 -9.99
N VAL A 220 -20.46 -2.63 -9.12
CA VAL A 220 -21.77 -3.16 -9.48
C VAL A 220 -22.87 -2.40 -8.75
N PRO A 221 -24.10 -2.32 -9.31
CA PRO A 221 -25.23 -1.72 -8.59
C PRO A 221 -25.51 -2.43 -7.26
N SER A 222 -25.88 -1.66 -6.24
CA SER A 222 -26.29 -2.14 -4.92
C SER A 222 -27.57 -1.42 -4.47
N THR A 223 -28.36 -2.08 -3.63
CA THR A 223 -29.49 -1.44 -2.92
C THR A 223 -29.03 -0.72 -1.66
N ASN A 224 -27.81 -1.02 -1.20
CA ASN A 224 -27.19 -0.36 -0.06
C ASN A 224 -26.59 0.99 -0.46
N TRP A 225 -26.45 1.91 0.50
CA TRP A 225 -25.73 3.16 0.25
C TRP A 225 -24.25 2.89 -0.07
N PRO A 226 -23.68 3.58 -1.04
CA PRO A 226 -24.16 4.70 -1.87
C PRO A 226 -24.82 4.31 -3.20
N GLY A 227 -25.38 3.13 -3.33
CA GLY A 227 -26.00 2.62 -4.55
C GLY A 227 -25.08 1.79 -5.43
N ALA A 228 -23.87 1.48 -4.92
CA ALA A 228 -22.86 0.67 -5.59
C ALA A 228 -22.14 -0.24 -4.58
N ALA A 229 -21.64 -1.37 -5.07
CA ALA A 229 -20.80 -2.30 -4.33
C ALA A 229 -19.52 -2.60 -5.13
N PRO A 230 -18.43 -3.10 -4.50
CA PRO A 230 -17.26 -3.56 -5.21
C PRO A 230 -17.62 -4.69 -6.19
N GLY A 231 -17.14 -4.57 -7.43
CA GLY A 231 -17.26 -5.63 -8.41
C GLY A 231 -16.29 -6.77 -8.15
N ASP A 232 -15.90 -7.48 -9.19
CA ASP A 232 -15.05 -8.68 -9.13
C ASP A 232 -13.69 -8.50 -9.85
N LYS A 233 -13.39 -7.28 -10.31
CA LYS A 233 -12.21 -6.95 -11.10
C LYS A 233 -11.51 -5.70 -10.61
N GLY A 234 -10.19 -5.70 -10.74
CA GLY A 234 -9.33 -4.56 -10.53
C GLY A 234 -8.95 -4.32 -9.07
N VAL A 235 -8.22 -3.24 -8.87
CA VAL A 235 -7.47 -2.97 -7.64
C VAL A 235 -8.38 -2.63 -6.46
N LEU A 236 -9.33 -1.69 -6.62
CA LEU A 236 -10.16 -1.25 -5.50
C LEU A 236 -11.05 -2.37 -4.97
N PRO A 237 -11.70 -3.23 -5.81
CA PRO A 237 -12.34 -4.44 -5.30
C PRO A 237 -11.37 -5.37 -4.57
N ALA A 238 -10.16 -5.58 -5.11
CA ALA A 238 -9.22 -6.55 -4.57
C ALA A 238 -8.79 -6.28 -3.12
N PHE A 239 -8.66 -5.02 -2.72
CA PHE A 239 -8.34 -4.69 -1.33
C PHE A 239 -9.55 -4.18 -0.51
N ASN A 240 -10.78 -4.34 -1.03
CA ASN A 240 -11.99 -4.06 -0.27
C ASN A 240 -12.29 -5.17 0.74
N ARG A 241 -12.92 -4.82 1.87
CA ARG A 241 -13.31 -5.78 2.92
C ARG A 241 -14.11 -6.99 2.40
N LYS A 242 -14.83 -6.83 1.32
CA LYS A 242 -15.58 -7.92 0.68
C LYS A 242 -14.68 -9.12 0.31
N TYR A 243 -13.45 -8.86 -0.10
CA TYR A 243 -12.53 -9.88 -0.61
C TYR A 243 -11.22 -9.98 0.18
N PHE A 244 -10.86 -8.93 0.92
CA PHE A 244 -9.59 -8.87 1.62
C PHE A 244 -9.75 -9.00 3.13
N ASP A 245 -8.98 -9.92 3.70
CA ASP A 245 -8.83 -10.12 5.14
C ASP A 245 -7.41 -10.63 5.43
N ALA A 246 -6.60 -9.80 6.05
CA ALA A 246 -5.24 -10.14 6.51
C ALA A 246 -5.14 -10.22 8.05
N SER A 247 -6.27 -10.33 8.76
CA SER A 247 -6.28 -10.45 10.22
C SER A 247 -5.58 -11.73 10.73
N GLY A 248 -5.39 -12.72 9.85
CA GLY A 248 -4.57 -13.89 10.09
C GLY A 248 -3.12 -13.60 10.48
N LEU A 249 -2.62 -12.39 10.20
CA LEU A 249 -1.29 -11.91 10.65
C LEU A 249 -1.10 -12.09 12.15
N ALA A 250 -2.17 -11.93 12.96
CA ALA A 250 -2.12 -12.14 14.40
C ALA A 250 -1.67 -13.56 14.81
N ASN A 251 -1.81 -14.55 13.93
CA ASN A 251 -1.64 -15.97 14.23
C ASN A 251 -0.46 -16.63 13.50
N ILE A 252 0.35 -15.87 12.73
CA ILE A 252 1.49 -16.46 12.02
C ILE A 252 2.49 -17.10 12.99
N ASP A 253 3.22 -18.10 12.48
CA ASP A 253 4.31 -18.76 13.20
C ASP A 253 5.39 -19.17 12.18
N PRO A 254 6.66 -18.76 12.37
CA PRO A 254 7.21 -17.92 13.45
C PRO A 254 6.67 -16.48 13.43
N LYS A 255 6.99 -15.72 14.47
CA LYS A 255 6.57 -14.32 14.67
C LYS A 255 7.75 -13.36 14.49
N PRO A 256 8.12 -12.98 13.25
CA PRO A 256 9.12 -11.95 13.06
C PRO A 256 8.64 -10.63 13.68
N PRO A 257 9.54 -9.82 14.26
CA PRO A 257 9.16 -8.54 14.86
C PRO A 257 8.54 -7.62 13.80
N ILE A 258 7.56 -6.81 14.22
CA ILE A 258 6.85 -5.87 13.34
C ILE A 258 7.15 -4.43 13.76
N LEU A 259 7.52 -3.59 12.80
CA LEU A 259 7.53 -2.13 12.93
C LEU A 259 6.33 -1.57 12.16
N TRP A 260 5.48 -0.82 12.84
CA TRP A 260 4.42 -0.04 12.22
C TRP A 260 4.78 1.44 12.29
N VAL A 261 5.06 2.06 11.14
CA VAL A 261 5.34 3.50 11.01
C VAL A 261 4.15 4.16 10.35
N ARG A 262 3.72 5.30 10.88
CA ARG A 262 2.67 6.10 10.25
C ARG A 262 2.89 7.60 10.40
N GLY A 263 2.40 8.38 9.44
CA GLY A 263 2.29 9.81 9.57
C GLY A 263 1.14 10.19 10.52
N ALA A 264 1.36 11.20 11.36
CA ALA A 264 0.32 11.68 12.28
C ALA A 264 -0.86 12.32 11.55
N ASP A 265 -0.60 12.88 10.37
CA ASP A 265 -1.56 13.64 9.55
C ASP A 265 -1.96 12.90 8.26
N ASP A 266 -1.89 11.56 8.25
CA ASP A 266 -2.30 10.76 7.11
C ASP A 266 -3.81 10.91 6.84
N LEU A 267 -4.15 11.39 5.64
CA LEU A 267 -5.52 11.58 5.17
C LEU A 267 -6.06 10.39 4.36
N ILE A 268 -5.17 9.43 4.00
CA ILE A 268 -5.55 8.26 3.20
C ILE A 268 -5.85 7.07 4.11
N VAL A 269 -4.98 6.78 5.09
CA VAL A 269 -5.20 5.68 6.05
C VAL A 269 -5.32 6.26 7.45
N SER A 270 -6.55 6.53 7.85
CA SER A 270 -6.91 7.07 9.16
C SER A 270 -8.29 6.57 9.58
N ASP A 271 -8.72 6.91 10.78
CA ASP A 271 -10.07 6.58 11.26
C ASP A 271 -11.16 7.49 10.65
N TYR A 272 -10.75 8.53 9.91
CA TYR A 272 -11.61 9.42 9.10
C TYR A 272 -10.95 9.73 7.76
N ALA A 273 -10.71 8.69 6.98
CA ALA A 273 -9.98 8.78 5.72
C ALA A 273 -10.75 9.53 4.62
N MET A 274 -10.06 10.39 3.87
CA MET A 274 -10.66 11.21 2.80
C MET A 274 -11.05 10.41 1.54
N PHE A 275 -10.69 9.14 1.46
CA PHE A 275 -11.14 8.21 0.42
C PHE A 275 -12.11 7.14 0.95
N ASP A 276 -12.55 7.27 2.20
CA ASP A 276 -13.66 6.48 2.75
C ASP A 276 -14.97 7.22 2.53
N LEU A 277 -15.87 6.64 1.75
CA LEU A 277 -17.18 7.25 1.46
C LEU A 277 -18.02 7.46 2.73
N ALA A 278 -17.90 6.57 3.72
CA ALA A 278 -18.60 6.73 5.00
C ALA A 278 -18.07 7.93 5.79
N ALA A 279 -16.73 8.15 5.79
CA ALA A 279 -16.16 9.34 6.40
C ALA A 279 -16.58 10.63 5.68
N LEU A 280 -16.60 10.62 4.35
CA LEU A 280 -17.13 11.74 3.56
C LEU A 280 -18.60 11.98 3.80
N GLY A 281 -19.41 10.92 3.95
CA GLY A 281 -20.82 11.00 4.31
C GLY A 281 -21.03 11.61 5.69
N HIS A 282 -20.26 11.16 6.69
CA HIS A 282 -20.24 11.69 8.04
C HIS A 282 -19.92 13.21 8.07
N MET A 283 -19.00 13.64 7.21
CA MET A 283 -18.66 15.07 7.03
C MET A 283 -19.67 15.85 6.19
N GLY A 284 -20.73 15.20 5.69
CA GLY A 284 -21.77 15.84 4.87
C GLY A 284 -21.38 16.06 3.40
N ALA A 285 -20.29 15.49 2.93
CA ALA A 285 -19.80 15.65 1.56
C ALA A 285 -20.48 14.70 0.56
N VAL A 286 -21.02 13.56 1.03
CA VAL A 286 -21.72 12.58 0.20
C VAL A 286 -23.20 12.51 0.59
N PRO A 287 -24.14 12.80 -0.34
CA PRO A 287 -25.57 12.80 -0.04
C PRO A 287 -26.12 11.42 0.34
N GLY A 288 -27.21 11.42 1.14
CA GLY A 288 -27.94 10.21 1.48
C GLY A 288 -27.23 9.25 2.41
N TRP A 289 -26.15 9.67 3.06
CA TRP A 289 -25.47 8.85 4.05
C TRP A 289 -26.41 8.41 5.18
N PRO A 290 -26.46 7.09 5.51
CA PRO A 290 -27.47 6.54 6.42
C PRO A 290 -27.17 6.74 7.91
N GLY A 291 -26.00 7.30 8.24
CA GLY A 291 -25.57 7.54 9.61
C GLY A 291 -24.58 6.49 10.16
N ASP A 292 -23.96 6.84 11.30
CA ASP A 292 -22.91 6.04 11.95
C ASP A 292 -23.38 4.65 12.42
N GLU A 293 -24.67 4.48 12.68
CA GLU A 293 -25.24 3.20 13.11
C GLU A 293 -25.15 2.17 11.99
N GLU A 294 -25.47 2.57 10.77
CA GLU A 294 -25.53 1.70 9.60
C GLU A 294 -24.16 1.62 8.89
N CYS A 295 -23.60 2.77 8.52
CA CYS A 295 -22.39 2.87 7.74
C CYS A 295 -21.41 3.88 8.37
N PRO A 296 -20.75 3.54 9.50
CA PRO A 296 -19.77 4.41 10.14
C PRO A 296 -18.49 4.54 9.29
N PRO A 297 -17.70 5.62 9.47
CA PRO A 297 -16.33 5.68 8.99
C PRO A 297 -15.53 4.46 9.40
N GLN A 298 -14.69 3.95 8.50
CA GLN A 298 -13.86 2.79 8.78
C GLN A 298 -12.72 3.17 9.75
N PRO A 299 -12.63 2.56 10.94
CA PRO A 299 -11.59 2.89 11.91
C PRO A 299 -10.27 2.15 11.61
N MET A 300 -9.58 2.52 10.54
CA MET A 300 -8.45 1.77 9.99
C MET A 300 -7.27 1.65 10.94
N LEU A 301 -6.96 2.73 11.70
CA LEU A 301 -5.88 2.68 12.71
C LEU A 301 -6.25 1.78 13.88
N ALA A 302 -7.49 1.87 14.36
CA ALA A 302 -7.98 1.01 15.44
C ALA A 302 -8.01 -0.46 15.01
N GLN A 303 -8.35 -0.75 13.76
CA GLN A 303 -8.34 -2.09 13.18
C GLN A 303 -6.92 -2.66 13.10
N THR A 304 -5.97 -1.88 12.61
CA THR A 304 -4.56 -2.28 12.52
C THR A 304 -4.00 -2.56 13.91
N ARG A 305 -4.25 -1.66 14.86
CA ARG A 305 -3.79 -1.82 16.25
C ARG A 305 -4.38 -3.08 16.89
N ALA A 306 -5.66 -3.34 16.71
CA ALA A 306 -6.30 -4.53 17.27
C ALA A 306 -5.67 -5.85 16.76
N VAL A 307 -5.32 -5.93 15.48
CA VAL A 307 -4.63 -7.10 14.91
C VAL A 307 -3.21 -7.23 15.45
N LEU A 308 -2.46 -6.13 15.57
CA LEU A 308 -1.10 -6.13 16.11
C LEU A 308 -1.06 -6.42 17.63
N ASP A 309 -2.05 -5.94 18.39
CA ASP A 309 -2.22 -6.29 19.80
C ASP A 309 -2.48 -7.79 19.97
N ASN A 310 -3.33 -8.38 19.12
CA ASN A 310 -3.56 -9.81 19.08
C ASN A 310 -2.30 -10.59 18.68
N PHE A 311 -1.51 -10.09 17.73
CA PHE A 311 -0.21 -10.65 17.36
C PHE A 311 0.73 -10.71 18.57
N THR A 312 0.76 -9.63 19.38
CA THR A 312 1.55 -9.58 20.63
C THR A 312 0.99 -10.52 21.70
N ALA A 313 -0.33 -10.55 21.88
CA ALA A 313 -0.96 -11.49 22.81
C ALA A 313 -0.66 -12.97 22.47
N ASN A 314 -0.43 -13.25 21.20
CA ASN A 314 -0.04 -14.57 20.69
C ASN A 314 1.50 -14.80 20.70
N GLY A 315 2.28 -13.96 21.39
CA GLY A 315 3.73 -14.12 21.58
C GLY A 315 4.62 -13.43 20.56
N GLY A 316 4.07 -12.59 19.70
CA GLY A 316 4.83 -11.71 18.80
C GLY A 316 5.24 -10.39 19.48
N SER A 317 5.85 -9.51 18.72
CA SER A 317 6.17 -8.15 19.16
C SER A 317 5.97 -7.14 18.03
N TYR A 318 5.43 -5.96 18.35
CA TYR A 318 5.43 -4.86 17.43
C TYR A 318 5.78 -3.54 18.14
N GLN A 319 6.22 -2.58 17.34
CA GLN A 319 6.41 -1.18 17.76
C GLN A 319 5.62 -0.28 16.81
N GLU A 320 4.75 0.58 17.34
CA GLU A 320 4.15 1.69 16.60
C GLU A 320 5.05 2.92 16.72
N VAL A 321 5.38 3.54 15.58
CA VAL A 321 6.11 4.81 15.50
C VAL A 321 5.26 5.80 14.73
N VAL A 322 4.84 6.87 15.41
CA VAL A 322 4.11 7.97 14.80
C VAL A 322 5.09 9.06 14.44
N ILE A 323 5.12 9.46 13.18
CA ILE A 323 5.95 10.56 12.70
C ILE A 323 5.09 11.81 12.62
N GLU A 324 5.37 12.76 13.53
CA GLU A 324 4.66 14.02 13.61
C GLU A 324 4.92 14.88 12.37
N ASP A 325 3.92 15.69 11.99
CA ASP A 325 3.99 16.58 10.84
C ASP A 325 4.37 15.86 9.54
N ALA A 326 3.77 14.69 9.33
CA ALA A 326 3.88 13.87 8.12
C ALA A 326 2.52 13.28 7.73
N GLY A 327 2.27 13.18 6.44
CA GLY A 327 1.10 12.55 5.84
C GLY A 327 1.32 11.07 5.54
N HIS A 328 0.76 10.61 4.43
CA HIS A 328 0.74 9.20 4.00
C HIS A 328 2.10 8.63 3.58
N SER A 329 3.13 9.47 3.39
CA SER A 329 4.45 9.03 2.94
C SER A 329 5.56 9.55 3.86
N PRO A 330 5.59 9.17 5.15
CA PRO A 330 6.53 9.71 6.13
C PRO A 330 8.01 9.44 5.78
N TYR A 331 8.29 8.40 5.00
CA TYR A 331 9.64 8.11 4.50
C TYR A 331 10.14 9.12 3.45
N LEU A 332 9.23 9.79 2.73
CA LEU A 332 9.54 10.90 1.82
C LEU A 332 9.63 12.24 2.56
N GLU A 333 8.73 12.45 3.52
CA GLU A 333 8.54 13.73 4.19
C GLU A 333 9.54 13.98 5.32
N LYS A 334 9.83 12.95 6.08
CA LYS A 334 10.70 12.97 7.28
C LYS A 334 11.72 11.81 7.23
N PRO A 335 12.55 11.73 6.17
CA PRO A 335 13.43 10.57 5.95
C PRO A 335 14.38 10.30 7.11
N ALA A 336 14.85 11.34 7.82
CA ALA A 336 15.73 11.14 8.97
C ALA A 336 15.01 10.42 10.13
N ALA A 337 13.77 10.81 10.44
CA ALA A 337 12.98 10.18 11.50
C ALA A 337 12.57 8.75 11.12
N PHE A 338 12.13 8.57 9.87
CA PHE A 338 11.79 7.26 9.34
C PHE A 338 12.99 6.31 9.39
N ASN A 339 14.13 6.70 8.81
CA ASN A 339 15.34 5.87 8.75
C ASN A 339 15.88 5.54 10.15
N ALA A 340 15.79 6.45 11.12
CA ALA A 340 16.20 6.16 12.50
C ALA A 340 15.40 5.01 13.12
N ALA A 341 14.09 4.98 12.94
CA ALA A 341 13.23 3.89 13.43
C ALA A 341 13.45 2.61 12.61
N PHE A 342 13.49 2.73 11.29
CA PHE A 342 13.62 1.63 10.36
C PHE A 342 14.95 0.89 10.49
N HIS A 343 16.09 1.62 10.49
CA HIS A 343 17.41 1.00 10.64
C HIS A 343 17.60 0.33 12.00
N LYS A 344 17.03 0.93 13.06
CA LYS A 344 17.01 0.27 14.37
C LYS A 344 16.27 -1.07 14.29
N HIS A 345 15.14 -1.11 13.62
CA HIS A 345 14.32 -2.33 13.46
C HIS A 345 15.02 -3.39 12.61
N LEU A 346 15.77 -3.01 11.57
CA LEU A 346 16.54 -3.95 10.73
C LEU A 346 17.68 -4.62 11.53
N ASN A 347 18.24 -3.94 12.53
CA ASN A 347 19.39 -4.44 13.31
C ASN A 347 18.97 -5.25 14.56
N GLY A 348 17.68 -5.38 14.87
CA GLY A 348 17.13 -6.14 16.00
C GLY A 348 16.97 -5.30 17.26
#